data_f26c2327cf05148c88b7d905816543c0
#
_entry.id   f26c2327cf05148c88b7d905816543c0
#
_cell.length_a   1.000
_cell.length_b   1.000
_cell.length_c   1.000
_cell.angle_alpha   90.00
_cell.angle_beta   90.00
_cell.angle_gamma   90.00
#
_symmetry.space_group_name_H-M   'P 1'
#
loop_
_entity.id
_entity.type
_entity.pdbx_description
1 polymer ?
#
loop_
_entity_poly.entity_id
_entity_poly.type
_entity_poly.pdbx_seq_one_letter_code
_entity_poly.pdbx_strand_id
1 'polypeptide(L)'
;MKNLQGWMILGIAWWAGCVGTTIPVQAQQTATAIVVKERLVEHVGDRLIIDMKLALDELSLSANRSLVCTPLIERGDSVRALPPVIVNGRSRQIQYDRSGRDAAANGEFVLRRYNGKEQTFDYYASIHFVKWMERSEVSLVVDFCGCGWEALSNDKSPLFPIRIAEPVVLRPLLAYVTPEAERVKERVKEGSAFLDFPVNRTEIYPEYRDNPSELRKILETVSSVKEDPYATITEVYIKGFASPEGTYKHNTYLAEHRAKALIEYVKGLYHFEQARFTVDFEPEDWAGLEERVENSSLADKEELLAIIRADEPKDYDRREAKLKALNGGASYRVLLRDIYPALRHSDYAVRYTIRSFTVEEARELIYSDPRQLSLNEMFRVAQTMEPGRDAYCEVFEIAVRMYPEDPVSNLNAALTAIDAGRLESARRYLAKTSDSAERTLAEAAIAMLENRLDEAEALLGKLSGDPSVASQVEENLRQIAAKREELAD
;
A
#
# COMPACT_ATOMS: atom_id res chain seq x y z
N MET A 1 54.39 -10.90 -25.57
CA MET A 1 55.28 -10.42 -24.51
C MET A 1 56.09 -9.26 -25.07
N LYS A 2 55.72 -8.06 -24.84
CA LYS A 2 56.63 -6.90 -24.88
C LYS A 2 56.03 -5.91 -23.87
N ASN A 3 56.85 -5.62 -22.87
CA ASN A 3 56.62 -4.71 -21.78
C ASN A 3 56.23 -3.33 -22.31
N LEU A 4 55.02 -2.88 -22.00
CA LEU A 4 54.70 -1.46 -21.97
C LEU A 4 55.20 -0.90 -20.65
N GLN A 5 56.50 -0.63 -20.60
CA GLN A 5 57.08 0.20 -19.53
C GLN A 5 57.15 1.63 -20.00
N GLY A 6 56.66 2.51 -19.18
CA GLY A 6 57.03 3.92 -19.20
C GLY A 6 56.12 4.83 -20.02
N TRP A 7 54.89 4.97 -19.61
CA TRP A 7 54.06 6.10 -20.02
C TRP A 7 53.93 7.08 -18.89
N MET A 8 54.18 8.28 -19.14
CA MET A 8 54.34 9.36 -18.18
C MET A 8 53.35 10.51 -18.40
N ILE A 9 52.93 11.22 -17.34
CA ILE A 9 51.68 11.93 -17.36
C ILE A 9 51.61 13.23 -16.58
N LEU A 10 51.00 14.23 -17.12
CA LEU A 10 50.78 15.58 -16.58
C LEU A 10 49.32 15.96 -16.41
N GLY A 11 49.00 16.71 -15.40
CA GLY A 11 47.71 16.98 -14.86
C GLY A 11 46.79 17.98 -15.60
N ILE A 12 45.52 17.79 -15.46
CA ILE A 12 44.47 18.68 -15.96
C ILE A 12 43.61 19.18 -14.80
N ALA A 13 43.29 20.45 -14.83
CA ALA A 13 42.41 21.10 -13.88
C ALA A 13 40.96 21.15 -14.36
N TRP A 14 40.05 21.12 -13.47
CA TRP A 14 38.61 20.95 -13.64
C TRP A 14 37.77 22.20 -13.73
N TRP A 15 36.71 22.14 -14.54
CA TRP A 15 35.54 22.98 -14.38
C TRP A 15 34.26 22.17 -14.44
N ALA A 16 33.53 22.15 -13.32
CA ALA A 16 32.19 21.62 -13.26
C ALA A 16 31.19 22.74 -13.45
N GLY A 17 30.42 22.71 -14.51
CA GLY A 17 29.27 23.55 -14.66
C GLY A 17 28.13 23.06 -13.78
N CYS A 18 28.07 23.58 -12.53
CA CYS A 18 26.82 23.59 -11.78
C CYS A 18 26.21 24.98 -11.96
N VAL A 19 24.92 25.04 -12.16
CA VAL A 19 24.13 26.24 -12.09
C VAL A 19 24.40 26.95 -10.76
N GLY A 20 25.12 28.06 -10.81
CA GLY A 20 25.20 29.07 -9.77
C GLY A 20 26.03 28.76 -8.52
N THR A 21 27.35 28.77 -8.66
CA THR A 21 28.31 29.41 -7.76
C THR A 21 29.73 29.20 -8.32
N THR A 22 30.35 30.23 -8.81
CA THR A 22 31.78 30.22 -9.14
C THR A 22 32.57 30.18 -7.84
N ILE A 23 33.06 29.01 -7.48
CA ILE A 23 34.14 28.86 -6.49
C ILE A 23 35.45 28.99 -7.29
N PRO A 24 36.35 29.96 -7.00
CA PRO A 24 37.65 29.97 -7.63
C PRO A 24 38.42 28.76 -7.16
N VAL A 25 38.65 27.81 -8.05
CA VAL A 25 39.59 26.71 -7.80
C VAL A 25 40.98 27.35 -7.78
N GLN A 26 41.63 27.37 -6.62
CA GLN A 26 43.06 27.69 -6.53
C GLN A 26 43.79 26.72 -7.45
N ALA A 27 44.40 27.24 -8.50
CA ALA A 27 45.30 26.48 -9.35
C ALA A 27 46.47 25.99 -8.52
N GLN A 28 46.49 24.71 -8.19
CA GLN A 28 47.72 24.05 -7.82
C GLN A 28 48.67 24.22 -9.01
N GLN A 29 49.82 24.82 -8.78
CA GLN A 29 50.90 24.95 -9.74
C GLN A 29 51.53 23.60 -10.01
N THR A 30 50.87 22.81 -10.82
CA THR A 30 51.43 21.65 -11.51
C THR A 30 51.47 21.99 -13.00
N ALA A 31 52.50 21.58 -13.69
CA ALA A 31 52.93 22.06 -15.02
C ALA A 31 51.97 21.75 -16.19
N THR A 32 50.68 21.69 -15.98
CA THR A 32 49.74 21.31 -17.03
C THR A 32 48.64 22.33 -17.22
N ALA A 33 48.67 22.89 -18.37
CA ALA A 33 47.78 23.91 -18.84
C ALA A 33 46.64 23.33 -19.71
N ILE A 34 46.09 22.19 -19.41
CA ILE A 34 44.91 21.62 -20.08
C ILE A 34 43.74 21.54 -19.07
N VAL A 35 42.64 22.17 -19.45
CA VAL A 35 41.44 22.30 -18.60
C VAL A 35 40.27 21.62 -19.28
N VAL A 36 39.49 20.79 -18.55
CA VAL A 36 38.20 20.27 -19.02
C VAL A 36 37.13 21.32 -18.79
N LYS A 37 36.60 21.93 -19.87
CA LYS A 37 35.55 22.95 -19.79
C LYS A 37 34.15 22.38 -19.67
N GLU A 38 33.88 21.31 -20.42
CA GLU A 38 32.58 20.63 -20.48
C GLU A 38 32.82 19.13 -20.48
N ARG A 39 31.88 18.36 -19.90
CA ARG A 39 31.93 16.91 -19.92
C ARG A 39 30.53 16.30 -19.91
N LEU A 40 30.39 15.15 -20.58
CA LEU A 40 29.25 14.27 -20.51
C LEU A 40 29.76 12.85 -20.38
N VAL A 41 29.22 12.08 -19.45
CA VAL A 41 29.48 10.64 -19.29
C VAL A 41 28.17 9.90 -19.29
N GLU A 42 28.01 9.01 -20.25
CA GLU A 42 26.77 8.25 -20.43
C GLU A 42 27.05 6.74 -20.56
N HIS A 43 26.14 5.94 -19.99
CA HIS A 43 26.10 4.50 -20.20
C HIS A 43 24.93 4.18 -21.14
N VAL A 44 25.23 3.70 -22.36
CA VAL A 44 24.23 3.36 -23.37
C VAL A 44 24.45 1.94 -23.85
N GLY A 45 23.54 1.04 -23.48
CA GLY A 45 23.65 -0.38 -23.78
C GLY A 45 24.88 -1.03 -23.13
N ASP A 46 25.81 -1.52 -23.92
CA ASP A 46 27.07 -2.12 -23.46
C ASP A 46 28.26 -1.16 -23.52
N ARG A 47 28.01 0.14 -23.75
CA ARG A 47 29.05 1.13 -23.96
C ARG A 47 29.03 2.26 -22.97
N LEU A 48 30.23 2.64 -22.51
CA LEU A 48 30.49 3.87 -21.78
C LEU A 48 30.97 4.93 -22.78
N ILE A 49 30.27 6.05 -22.82
CA ILE A 49 30.56 7.21 -23.66
C ILE A 49 31.12 8.31 -22.77
N ILE A 50 32.27 8.85 -23.16
CA ILE A 50 32.91 10.00 -22.50
C ILE A 50 33.11 11.07 -23.57
N ASP A 51 32.46 12.21 -23.35
CA ASP A 51 32.58 13.40 -24.18
C ASP A 51 33.14 14.54 -23.31
N MET A 52 34.22 15.14 -23.74
CA MET A 52 34.94 16.20 -23.01
C MET A 52 35.41 17.31 -23.93
N LYS A 53 35.28 18.54 -23.49
CA LYS A 53 35.91 19.69 -24.16
C LYS A 53 37.17 20.07 -23.41
N LEU A 54 38.33 19.82 -24.01
CA LEU A 54 39.64 20.11 -23.48
C LEU A 54 40.08 21.52 -23.93
N ALA A 55 40.38 22.40 -23.02
CA ALA A 55 40.99 23.70 -23.31
C ALA A 55 42.51 23.62 -23.19
N LEU A 56 43.19 24.16 -24.20
CA LEU A 56 44.64 24.17 -24.32
C LEU A 56 45.21 25.60 -24.18
N ASP A 57 44.44 26.54 -23.71
CA ASP A 57 44.75 28.00 -23.74
C ASP A 57 46.05 28.30 -22.98
N GLU A 58 46.23 27.71 -21.80
CA GLU A 58 47.40 27.88 -20.94
C GLU A 58 48.61 27.03 -21.37
N LEU A 59 48.42 26.10 -22.33
CA LEU A 59 49.49 25.22 -22.79
C LEU A 59 50.42 25.97 -23.72
N SER A 60 51.69 26.08 -23.34
CA SER A 60 52.75 26.57 -24.20
C SER A 60 53.69 25.44 -24.59
N LEU A 61 53.85 25.17 -25.86
CA LEU A 61 54.64 24.04 -26.37
C LEU A 61 55.68 24.51 -27.39
N SER A 62 56.93 24.12 -27.13
CA SER A 62 58.03 24.40 -28.04
C SER A 62 57.83 23.72 -29.41
N ALA A 63 58.28 24.30 -30.49
CA ALA A 63 58.04 23.85 -31.86
C ALA A 63 58.45 22.35 -32.11
N ASN A 64 59.46 21.86 -31.45
CA ASN A 64 60.01 20.53 -31.59
C ASN A 64 59.59 19.56 -30.47
N ARG A 65 58.62 19.91 -29.65
CA ARG A 65 58.07 19.10 -28.58
C ARG A 65 56.69 18.53 -28.90
N SER A 66 56.34 17.43 -28.28
CA SER A 66 54.98 16.86 -28.28
C SER A 66 54.57 16.57 -26.85
N LEU A 67 53.26 16.68 -26.65
CA LEU A 67 52.58 16.27 -25.41
C LEU A 67 51.63 15.15 -25.76
N VAL A 68 51.66 14.04 -25.05
CA VAL A 68 50.71 12.95 -25.20
C VAL A 68 49.84 12.90 -23.95
N CYS A 69 48.54 13.07 -24.15
CA CYS A 69 47.55 13.07 -23.07
C CYS A 69 46.72 11.80 -23.18
N THR A 70 46.76 10.92 -22.19
CA THR A 70 46.01 9.67 -22.20
C THR A 70 45.02 9.67 -20.99
N PRO A 71 43.73 9.83 -21.24
CA PRO A 71 42.76 9.67 -20.17
C PRO A 71 42.70 8.22 -19.68
N LEU A 72 42.63 7.98 -18.40
CA LEU A 72 42.49 6.66 -17.79
C LEU A 72 41.22 6.63 -16.95
N ILE A 73 40.46 5.54 -17.02
CA ILE A 73 39.41 5.20 -16.08
C ILE A 73 40.01 4.23 -15.08
N GLU A 74 39.83 4.50 -13.78
CA GLU A 74 40.46 3.67 -12.74
C GLU A 74 39.59 3.52 -11.48
N ARG A 75 39.70 2.32 -10.87
CA ARG A 75 39.12 2.02 -9.56
C ARG A 75 39.95 0.90 -8.89
N GLY A 76 40.65 1.23 -7.80
CA GLY A 76 41.59 0.28 -7.17
C GLY A 76 42.60 -0.21 -8.19
N ASP A 77 42.75 -1.52 -8.36
CA ASP A 77 43.68 -2.14 -9.31
C ASP A 77 43.17 -2.22 -10.74
N SER A 78 41.94 -1.83 -11.00
CA SER A 78 41.33 -1.85 -12.35
C SER A 78 41.61 -0.55 -13.07
N VAL A 79 42.23 -0.63 -14.25
CA VAL A 79 42.58 0.52 -15.09
C VAL A 79 42.20 0.27 -16.55
N ARG A 80 41.63 1.28 -17.21
CA ARG A 80 41.33 1.28 -18.62
C ARG A 80 41.83 2.56 -19.29
N ALA A 81 42.78 2.46 -20.21
CA ALA A 81 43.20 3.58 -21.02
C ALA A 81 42.19 3.89 -22.12
N LEU A 82 41.97 5.17 -22.37
CA LEU A 82 41.17 5.71 -23.46
C LEU A 82 42.07 6.18 -24.60
N PRO A 83 41.53 6.49 -25.79
CA PRO A 83 42.29 7.02 -26.91
C PRO A 83 43.16 8.24 -26.52
N PRO A 84 44.48 8.24 -26.80
CA PRO A 84 45.35 9.33 -26.46
C PRO A 84 45.18 10.55 -27.38
N VAL A 85 45.43 11.74 -26.85
CA VAL A 85 45.48 13.01 -27.58
C VAL A 85 46.92 13.47 -27.67
N ILE A 86 47.46 13.54 -28.88
CA ILE A 86 48.82 14.02 -29.14
C ILE A 86 48.79 15.48 -29.56
N VAL A 87 49.33 16.35 -28.73
CA VAL A 87 49.43 17.78 -29.01
C VAL A 87 50.85 18.12 -29.44
N ASN A 88 51.00 18.56 -30.68
CA ASN A 88 52.29 18.81 -31.32
C ASN A 88 52.63 20.31 -31.38
N GLY A 89 53.88 20.65 -31.12
CA GLY A 89 54.43 21.92 -31.55
C GLY A 89 54.58 22.01 -33.10
N ARG A 90 54.85 23.20 -33.62
CA ARG A 90 54.85 23.44 -35.08
C ARG A 90 55.70 22.45 -35.88
N SER A 91 56.95 22.27 -35.49
CA SER A 91 57.89 21.39 -36.24
C SER A 91 57.50 19.91 -36.13
N ARG A 92 57.03 19.50 -34.98
CA ARG A 92 56.52 18.13 -34.75
C ARG A 92 55.27 17.83 -35.55
N GLN A 93 54.34 18.78 -35.68
CA GLN A 93 53.18 18.58 -36.54
C GLN A 93 53.55 18.40 -38.00
N ILE A 94 54.43 19.26 -38.51
CA ILE A 94 54.93 19.13 -39.91
C ILE A 94 55.62 17.77 -40.13
N GLN A 95 56.37 17.27 -39.17
CA GLN A 95 57.02 15.98 -39.21
C GLN A 95 55.98 14.85 -39.20
N TYR A 96 54.95 14.98 -38.31
CA TYR A 96 53.84 14.03 -38.23
C TYR A 96 53.09 13.95 -39.56
N ASP A 97 52.70 15.11 -40.12
CA ASP A 97 51.96 15.20 -41.41
C ASP A 97 52.75 14.55 -42.59
N ARG A 98 54.11 14.67 -42.56
CA ARG A 98 54.99 14.05 -43.57
C ARG A 98 55.22 12.57 -43.34
N SER A 99 54.92 12.03 -42.18
CA SER A 99 55.18 10.62 -41.83
C SER A 99 54.18 9.64 -42.48
N GLY A 100 53.07 10.12 -43.00
CA GLY A 100 52.00 9.32 -43.53
C GLY A 100 51.24 8.49 -42.47
N ARG A 101 51.42 8.80 -41.19
CA ARG A 101 50.69 8.14 -40.11
C ARG A 101 49.23 8.58 -40.10
N ASP A 102 48.34 7.62 -39.96
CA ASP A 102 46.91 7.86 -39.79
C ASP A 102 46.55 7.75 -38.31
N ALA A 103 46.23 8.89 -37.67
CA ALA A 103 45.82 8.96 -36.28
C ALA A 103 44.56 8.13 -36.02
N ALA A 104 43.58 8.24 -36.87
CA ALA A 104 42.32 7.53 -36.69
C ALA A 104 42.47 6.00 -36.77
N ALA A 105 43.33 5.52 -37.70
CA ALA A 105 43.65 4.09 -37.79
C ALA A 105 44.39 3.55 -36.57
N ASN A 106 45.15 4.44 -35.88
CA ASN A 106 45.85 4.10 -34.61
C ASN A 106 44.98 4.31 -33.36
N GLY A 107 43.76 4.82 -33.51
CA GLY A 107 42.89 5.18 -32.36
C GLY A 107 43.47 6.34 -31.53
N GLU A 108 44.09 7.33 -32.17
CA GLU A 108 44.72 8.49 -31.57
C GLU A 108 44.08 9.77 -32.10
N PHE A 109 44.09 10.83 -31.29
CA PHE A 109 43.81 12.18 -31.76
C PHE A 109 45.09 12.97 -31.86
N VAL A 110 45.32 13.66 -32.98
CA VAL A 110 46.54 14.45 -33.21
C VAL A 110 46.19 15.87 -33.60
N LEU A 111 46.74 16.83 -32.88
CA LEU A 111 46.50 18.23 -33.15
C LEU A 111 47.73 19.11 -32.90
N ARG A 112 47.79 20.27 -33.60
CA ARG A 112 48.84 21.25 -33.40
C ARG A 112 48.45 22.30 -32.35
N ARG A 113 49.33 22.63 -31.43
CA ARG A 113 49.19 23.73 -30.52
C ARG A 113 49.59 25.08 -31.17
N TYR A 114 48.74 26.09 -31.04
CA TYR A 114 48.99 27.44 -31.44
C TYR A 114 49.20 28.33 -30.17
N ASN A 115 50.43 28.46 -29.70
CA ASN A 115 50.76 29.22 -28.50
C ASN A 115 50.18 30.61 -28.50
N GLY A 116 49.64 31.08 -27.37
CA GLY A 116 49.04 32.40 -27.20
C GLY A 116 47.68 32.57 -27.88
N LYS A 117 47.07 31.49 -28.37
CA LYS A 117 45.71 31.51 -28.91
C LYS A 117 44.79 30.66 -28.05
N GLU A 118 43.55 31.06 -27.91
CA GLU A 118 42.50 30.18 -27.39
C GLU A 118 42.35 28.98 -28.32
N GLN A 119 42.29 27.80 -27.72
CA GLN A 119 42.19 26.56 -28.51
C GLN A 119 41.51 25.48 -27.64
N THR A 120 40.41 24.96 -28.15
CA THR A 120 39.69 23.82 -27.54
C THR A 120 39.76 22.60 -28.45
N PHE A 121 39.56 21.44 -27.87
CA PHE A 121 39.49 20.16 -28.54
C PHE A 121 38.32 19.36 -27.99
N ASP A 122 37.39 18.92 -28.87
CA ASP A 122 36.27 18.06 -28.49
C ASP A 122 36.77 16.60 -28.53
N TYR A 123 36.85 16.06 -27.33
CA TYR A 123 37.31 14.66 -27.12
C TYR A 123 36.11 13.74 -26.97
N TYR A 124 36.02 12.70 -27.79
CA TYR A 124 34.98 11.69 -27.72
C TYR A 124 35.62 10.28 -27.65
N ALA A 125 35.19 9.48 -26.64
CA ALA A 125 35.56 8.08 -26.51
C ALA A 125 34.33 7.24 -26.22
N SER A 126 34.24 6.09 -26.89
CA SER A 126 33.20 5.08 -26.63
C SER A 126 33.88 3.72 -26.45
N ILE A 127 33.76 3.16 -25.27
CA ILE A 127 34.41 1.90 -24.88
C ILE A 127 33.37 0.89 -24.38
N HIS A 128 33.74 -0.39 -24.36
CA HIS A 128 32.91 -1.43 -23.75
C HIS A 128 32.85 -1.19 -22.25
N PHE A 129 31.61 -1.11 -21.72
CA PHE A 129 31.33 -0.88 -20.30
C PHE A 129 31.59 -2.16 -19.50
N VAL A 130 32.20 -2.00 -18.33
CA VAL A 130 32.40 -3.07 -17.35
C VAL A 130 31.93 -2.56 -15.98
N LYS A 131 31.24 -3.37 -15.21
CA LYS A 131 30.56 -2.96 -13.96
C LYS A 131 31.43 -2.17 -12.96
N TRP A 132 32.73 -2.43 -12.88
CA TRP A 132 33.62 -1.65 -12.00
C TRP A 132 33.74 -0.17 -12.41
N MET A 133 33.37 0.17 -13.67
CA MET A 133 33.40 1.56 -14.18
C MET A 133 32.24 2.41 -13.63
N GLU A 134 31.19 1.80 -13.09
CA GLU A 134 30.04 2.53 -12.50
C GLU A 134 30.47 3.53 -11.42
N ARG A 135 31.47 3.16 -10.65
CA ARG A 135 32.03 3.99 -9.56
C ARG A 135 33.53 4.03 -9.74
N SER A 136 34.01 4.85 -10.66
CA SER A 136 35.42 4.98 -10.99
C SER A 136 35.82 6.46 -11.09
N GLU A 137 37.09 6.71 -11.33
CA GLU A 137 37.62 8.06 -11.52
C GLU A 137 38.28 8.13 -12.88
N VAL A 138 38.08 9.26 -13.60
CA VAL A 138 38.86 9.57 -14.78
C VAL A 138 40.05 10.40 -14.37
N SER A 139 41.26 9.90 -14.63
CA SER A 139 42.48 10.65 -14.48
C SER A 139 43.14 10.88 -15.82
N LEU A 140 43.91 11.90 -15.95
CA LEU A 140 44.67 12.19 -17.15
C LEU A 140 46.13 11.91 -16.92
N VAL A 141 46.64 11.21 -17.91
CA VAL A 141 47.99 10.78 -18.07
C VAL A 141 48.60 11.60 -19.19
N VAL A 142 49.68 12.42 -18.95
CA VAL A 142 50.34 13.27 -19.95
C VAL A 142 51.83 13.09 -20.00
N ASP A 143 52.35 12.83 -21.16
CA ASP A 143 53.78 12.66 -21.42
C ASP A 143 54.37 13.82 -22.18
N PHE A 144 55.43 14.39 -21.67
CA PHE A 144 56.28 15.31 -22.47
C PHE A 144 57.34 14.51 -23.22
N CYS A 145 57.29 14.61 -24.56
CA CYS A 145 58.23 13.92 -25.39
C CYS A 145 59.27 14.88 -25.98
N GLY A 146 60.55 14.48 -25.94
CA GLY A 146 61.67 15.21 -26.54
C GLY A 146 61.79 14.98 -28.03
N CYS A 147 62.85 15.47 -28.65
CA CYS A 147 63.10 15.36 -30.08
C CYS A 147 63.23 13.94 -30.58
N GLY A 148 63.65 12.99 -29.77
CA GLY A 148 63.81 11.55 -30.07
C GLY A 148 62.64 10.69 -29.60
N TRP A 149 61.51 11.23 -29.22
CA TRP A 149 60.42 10.56 -28.51
C TRP A 149 60.87 10.02 -27.13
N GLU A 150 61.87 10.66 -26.56
CA GLU A 150 62.30 10.36 -25.21
C GLU A 150 61.29 10.97 -24.23
N ALA A 151 60.90 10.20 -23.25
CA ALA A 151 60.02 10.67 -22.18
C ALA A 151 60.84 11.63 -21.28
N LEU A 152 60.39 12.88 -21.10
CA LEU A 152 61.07 13.89 -20.31
C LEU A 152 60.52 14.07 -18.91
N SER A 153 59.25 13.89 -18.77
CA SER A 153 58.55 13.91 -17.47
C SER A 153 57.19 13.24 -17.56
N ASN A 154 56.67 12.80 -16.45
CA ASN A 154 55.33 12.25 -16.38
C ASN A 154 54.60 12.78 -15.13
N ASP A 155 53.35 12.95 -15.31
CA ASP A 155 52.47 13.40 -14.23
C ASP A 155 51.08 12.80 -14.41
N LYS A 156 50.35 12.57 -13.31
CA LYS A 156 49.01 12.01 -13.30
C LYS A 156 48.15 12.88 -12.42
N SER A 157 46.99 13.31 -12.94
CA SER A 157 46.06 14.15 -12.19
C SER A 157 44.62 13.59 -12.30
N PRO A 158 43.86 13.57 -11.20
CA PRO A 158 42.46 13.24 -11.27
C PRO A 158 41.68 14.30 -12.05
N LEU A 159 40.75 13.85 -12.89
CA LEU A 159 39.84 14.74 -13.65
C LEU A 159 38.49 14.82 -13.01
N PHE A 160 37.79 13.68 -12.92
CA PHE A 160 36.43 13.59 -12.42
C PHE A 160 36.02 12.16 -12.06
N PRO A 161 35.10 12.01 -11.08
CA PRO A 161 34.48 10.74 -10.80
C PRO A 161 33.45 10.40 -11.88
N ILE A 162 33.36 9.10 -12.20
CA ILE A 162 32.25 8.47 -12.93
C ILE A 162 31.29 7.90 -11.89
N ARG A 163 30.01 8.31 -11.98
CA ARG A 163 28.89 7.83 -11.18
C ARG A 163 27.76 7.43 -12.12
N ILE A 164 27.67 6.14 -12.43
CA ILE A 164 26.65 5.56 -13.31
C ILE A 164 25.94 4.44 -12.52
N ALA A 165 25.55 4.69 -11.30
CA ALA A 165 24.76 3.75 -10.56
C ALA A 165 23.31 3.80 -11.06
N GLU A 166 22.73 2.63 -11.36
CA GLU A 166 21.27 2.57 -11.54
C GLU A 166 20.60 3.05 -10.25
N PRO A 167 19.55 3.88 -10.35
CA PRO A 167 18.87 4.39 -9.16
C PRO A 167 18.33 3.21 -8.33
N VAL A 168 18.60 3.20 -7.04
CA VAL A 168 18.09 2.19 -6.12
C VAL A 168 16.58 2.38 -5.99
N VAL A 169 15.82 1.44 -6.55
CA VAL A 169 14.37 1.39 -6.42
C VAL A 169 14.03 0.60 -5.16
N LEU A 170 13.43 1.28 -4.19
CA LEU A 170 12.98 0.63 -2.95
C LEU A 170 11.77 -0.27 -3.25
N ARG A 171 11.84 -1.52 -2.80
CA ARG A 171 10.77 -2.52 -2.86
C ARG A 171 10.63 -3.17 -1.50
N PRO A 172 9.92 -2.53 -0.57
CA PRO A 172 9.81 -3.03 0.79
C PRO A 172 9.22 -4.44 0.83
N LEU A 173 9.80 -5.32 1.63
CA LEU A 173 9.17 -6.61 1.92
C LEU A 173 8.10 -6.43 2.98
N LEU A 174 6.96 -7.05 2.75
CA LEU A 174 5.77 -7.02 3.58
C LEU A 174 5.51 -8.39 4.22
N ALA A 175 4.76 -8.44 5.30
CA ALA A 175 4.36 -9.67 5.98
C ALA A 175 2.83 -9.78 6.04
N TYR A 176 2.24 -10.61 5.19
CA TYR A 176 0.80 -10.91 5.20
C TYR A 176 0.44 -11.80 6.37
N VAL A 177 -0.67 -11.48 7.03
CA VAL A 177 -1.16 -12.21 8.20
C VAL A 177 -2.22 -13.24 7.78
N THR A 178 -2.01 -14.49 8.19
CA THR A 178 -3.01 -15.54 8.00
C THR A 178 -4.16 -15.34 8.98
N PRO A 179 -5.41 -15.13 8.50
CA PRO A 179 -6.55 -15.03 9.39
C PRO A 179 -6.80 -16.34 10.14
N GLU A 180 -7.37 -16.24 11.34
CA GLU A 180 -7.78 -17.44 12.08
C GLU A 180 -8.83 -18.24 11.30
N ALA A 181 -8.72 -19.57 11.38
CA ALA A 181 -9.69 -20.46 10.77
C ALA A 181 -10.99 -20.44 11.58
N GLU A 182 -12.08 -20.06 10.96
CA GLU A 182 -13.41 -20.11 11.53
C GLU A 182 -13.84 -21.60 11.63
N ARG A 183 -13.84 -22.17 12.83
CA ARG A 183 -14.16 -23.60 13.04
C ARG A 183 -15.56 -23.97 12.61
N VAL A 184 -16.52 -23.07 12.87
CA VAL A 184 -17.92 -23.17 12.46
C VAL A 184 -18.31 -21.81 11.92
N LYS A 185 -18.72 -21.73 10.66
CA LYS A 185 -19.19 -20.50 10.04
C LYS A 185 -20.63 -20.23 10.42
N GLU A 186 -20.84 -19.63 11.58
CA GLU A 186 -22.18 -19.21 12.02
C GLU A 186 -22.59 -17.91 11.36
N ARG A 187 -23.82 -17.87 10.89
CA ARG A 187 -24.43 -16.70 10.25
C ARG A 187 -25.84 -16.52 10.80
N VAL A 188 -26.33 -15.29 10.72
CA VAL A 188 -27.68 -14.94 11.11
C VAL A 188 -28.34 -14.05 10.06
N LYS A 189 -29.62 -14.30 9.82
CA LYS A 189 -30.52 -13.37 9.12
C LYS A 189 -31.62 -12.97 10.06
N GLU A 190 -31.81 -11.68 10.24
CA GLU A 190 -32.75 -11.10 11.20
C GLU A 190 -33.75 -10.20 10.48
N GLY A 191 -34.88 -9.99 11.12
CA GLY A 191 -35.89 -9.06 10.67
C GLY A 191 -37.01 -8.89 11.68
N SER A 192 -37.91 -7.95 11.37
CA SER A 192 -39.10 -7.68 12.16
C SER A 192 -40.33 -7.81 11.28
N ALA A 193 -41.39 -8.38 11.84
CA ALA A 193 -42.71 -8.51 11.19
C ALA A 193 -43.83 -7.96 12.06
N PHE A 194 -44.70 -7.20 11.46
CA PHE A 194 -45.83 -6.50 12.12
C PHE A 194 -47.12 -7.21 11.85
N LEU A 195 -47.29 -8.37 12.52
CA LEU A 195 -48.48 -9.20 12.32
C LEU A 195 -49.70 -8.65 13.05
N ASP A 196 -50.79 -8.51 12.29
CA ASP A 196 -52.07 -8.15 12.83
C ASP A 196 -52.84 -9.35 13.42
N PHE A 197 -53.36 -9.15 14.63
CA PHE A 197 -54.22 -10.13 15.30
C PHE A 197 -55.58 -9.50 15.60
N PRO A 198 -56.69 -10.23 15.45
CA PRO A 198 -57.95 -9.76 15.98
C PRO A 198 -57.87 -9.49 17.48
N VAL A 199 -58.73 -8.62 18.00
CA VAL A 199 -58.69 -8.20 19.42
C VAL A 199 -58.74 -9.41 20.34
N ASN A 200 -57.77 -9.47 21.29
CA ASN A 200 -57.61 -10.57 22.27
C ASN A 200 -57.38 -11.95 21.61
N ARG A 201 -56.92 -12.02 20.35
CA ARG A 201 -56.53 -13.27 19.70
C ARG A 201 -55.02 -13.39 19.56
N THR A 202 -54.60 -14.65 19.50
CA THR A 202 -53.19 -15.04 19.37
C THR A 202 -52.96 -15.96 18.17
N GLU A 203 -54.04 -16.45 17.51
CA GLU A 203 -53.95 -17.26 16.31
C GLU A 203 -53.54 -16.40 15.11
N ILE A 204 -52.70 -16.93 14.23
CA ILE A 204 -52.33 -16.29 12.98
C ILE A 204 -53.40 -16.56 11.92
N TYR A 205 -53.93 -15.49 11.36
CA TYR A 205 -54.78 -15.52 10.22
C TYR A 205 -53.99 -14.97 9.01
N PRO A 206 -53.48 -15.84 8.13
CA PRO A 206 -52.53 -15.41 7.08
C PRO A 206 -53.09 -14.36 6.13
N GLU A 207 -54.40 -14.38 5.87
CA GLU A 207 -55.08 -13.43 4.94
C GLU A 207 -55.66 -12.18 5.69
N TYR A 208 -55.34 -12.01 6.99
CA TYR A 208 -55.89 -10.90 7.76
C TYR A 208 -55.04 -9.63 7.59
N ARG A 209 -55.65 -8.57 7.05
CA ARG A 209 -55.00 -7.26 6.84
C ARG A 209 -53.66 -7.36 6.08
N ASP A 210 -52.56 -6.90 6.68
CA ASP A 210 -51.23 -6.89 6.08
C ASP A 210 -50.44 -8.16 6.32
N ASN A 211 -51.01 -9.17 7.02
CA ASN A 211 -50.31 -10.43 7.34
C ASN A 211 -49.72 -11.15 6.12
N PRO A 212 -50.33 -11.16 4.92
CA PRO A 212 -49.73 -11.80 3.76
C PRO A 212 -48.34 -11.22 3.42
N SER A 213 -48.19 -9.91 3.55
CA SER A 213 -46.89 -9.24 3.28
C SER A 213 -45.88 -9.46 4.40
N GLU A 214 -46.33 -9.39 5.63
CA GLU A 214 -45.48 -9.55 6.81
C GLU A 214 -44.98 -11.00 6.97
N LEU A 215 -45.83 -11.98 6.78
CA LEU A 215 -45.46 -13.39 6.78
C LEU A 215 -44.50 -13.71 5.63
N ARG A 216 -44.67 -13.10 4.48
CA ARG A 216 -43.76 -13.29 3.34
C ARG A 216 -42.32 -12.91 3.71
N LYS A 217 -42.06 -11.83 4.43
CA LYS A 217 -40.70 -11.42 4.88
C LYS A 217 -40.01 -12.54 5.67
N ILE A 218 -40.73 -13.15 6.61
CA ILE A 218 -40.22 -14.26 7.41
C ILE A 218 -39.95 -15.49 6.54
N LEU A 219 -40.92 -15.84 5.68
CA LEU A 219 -40.80 -17.01 4.84
C LEU A 219 -39.68 -16.88 3.80
N GLU A 220 -39.50 -15.70 3.20
CA GLU A 220 -38.38 -15.40 2.29
C GLU A 220 -37.04 -15.51 3.01
N THR A 221 -36.96 -15.06 4.28
CA THR A 221 -35.74 -15.20 5.07
C THR A 221 -35.43 -16.67 5.33
N VAL A 222 -36.39 -17.48 5.76
CA VAL A 222 -36.22 -18.90 5.99
C VAL A 222 -35.87 -19.63 4.69
N SER A 223 -36.63 -19.40 3.61
CA SER A 223 -36.40 -20.03 2.31
C SER A 223 -35.01 -19.71 1.75
N SER A 224 -34.58 -18.47 1.86
CA SER A 224 -33.28 -18.04 1.36
C SER A 224 -32.09 -18.74 2.03
N VAL A 225 -32.27 -19.26 3.25
CA VAL A 225 -31.26 -20.08 3.93
C VAL A 225 -31.46 -21.57 3.61
N LYS A 226 -32.71 -22.02 3.58
CA LYS A 226 -33.04 -23.43 3.36
C LYS A 226 -32.73 -23.90 1.93
N GLU A 227 -32.83 -23.01 0.95
CA GLU A 227 -32.51 -23.28 -0.44
C GLU A 227 -31.01 -23.20 -0.75
N ASP A 228 -30.22 -22.68 0.19
CA ASP A 228 -28.76 -22.65 0.07
C ASP A 228 -28.20 -24.05 0.33
N PRO A 229 -27.56 -24.71 -0.68
CA PRO A 229 -27.06 -26.07 -0.56
C PRO A 229 -25.88 -26.20 0.43
N TYR A 230 -25.30 -25.10 0.87
CA TYR A 230 -24.16 -25.05 1.78
C TYR A 230 -24.56 -24.72 3.22
N ALA A 231 -25.80 -24.27 3.42
CA ALA A 231 -26.30 -23.80 4.70
C ALA A 231 -27.13 -24.87 5.42
N THR A 232 -27.02 -24.89 6.75
CA THR A 232 -27.86 -25.70 7.64
C THR A 232 -28.42 -24.82 8.72
N ILE A 233 -29.78 -24.72 8.80
CA ILE A 233 -30.45 -23.92 9.84
C ILE A 233 -30.25 -24.62 11.19
N THR A 234 -29.67 -23.92 12.17
CA THR A 234 -29.43 -24.41 13.53
C THR A 234 -30.46 -23.88 14.51
N GLU A 235 -31.00 -22.69 14.29
CA GLU A 235 -32.01 -22.11 15.16
C GLU A 235 -32.94 -21.17 14.40
N VAL A 236 -34.22 -21.22 14.74
CA VAL A 236 -35.21 -20.20 14.44
C VAL A 236 -35.66 -19.58 15.75
N TYR A 237 -35.32 -18.31 15.95
CA TYR A 237 -35.64 -17.53 17.12
C TYR A 237 -36.74 -16.52 16.78
N ILE A 238 -37.74 -16.41 17.67
CA ILE A 238 -38.80 -15.39 17.55
C ILE A 238 -39.01 -14.73 18.90
N LYS A 239 -39.00 -13.41 18.92
CA LYS A 239 -39.34 -12.58 20.07
C LYS A 239 -40.60 -11.76 19.77
N GLY A 240 -41.66 -11.99 20.48
CA GLY A 240 -42.91 -11.24 20.33
C GLY A 240 -42.98 -10.04 21.26
N PHE A 241 -43.55 -8.95 20.74
CA PHE A 241 -43.72 -7.71 21.49
C PHE A 241 -45.21 -7.32 21.57
N ALA A 242 -45.61 -6.72 22.68
CA ALA A 242 -46.87 -6.04 22.78
C ALA A 242 -46.68 -4.56 23.13
N SER A 243 -47.67 -3.75 22.86
CA SER A 243 -47.67 -2.32 23.23
C SER A 243 -48.12 -2.13 24.67
N PRO A 244 -47.65 -1.10 25.35
CA PRO A 244 -48.08 -0.75 26.74
C PRO A 244 -49.48 -0.15 26.74
N GLU A 245 -50.49 -0.95 26.41
CA GLU A 245 -51.88 -0.54 26.23
C GLU A 245 -52.86 -1.43 27.00
N GLY A 246 -52.50 -2.12 27.94
CA GLY A 246 -53.34 -3.01 28.73
C GLY A 246 -52.64 -3.29 30.05
N THR A 247 -53.13 -4.29 30.78
CA THR A 247 -52.38 -4.70 31.95
C THR A 247 -51.14 -5.47 31.55
N TYR A 248 -50.03 -5.27 32.23
CA TYR A 248 -48.77 -6.00 32.01
C TYR A 248 -48.97 -7.50 31.95
N LYS A 249 -49.82 -8.06 32.82
CA LYS A 249 -50.17 -9.50 32.82
C LYS A 249 -50.84 -9.94 31.52
N HIS A 250 -51.75 -9.13 30.98
CA HIS A 250 -52.42 -9.45 29.75
C HIS A 250 -51.49 -9.33 28.53
N ASN A 251 -50.66 -8.29 28.50
CA ASN A 251 -49.64 -8.09 27.49
C ASN A 251 -48.60 -9.22 27.47
N THR A 252 -48.18 -9.72 28.64
CA THR A 252 -47.36 -10.92 28.79
C THR A 252 -47.97 -12.10 28.06
N TYR A 253 -49.25 -12.39 28.32
CA TYR A 253 -49.97 -13.48 27.65
C TYR A 253 -50.01 -13.29 26.11
N LEU A 254 -50.34 -12.08 25.64
CA LEU A 254 -50.44 -11.81 24.21
C LEU A 254 -49.08 -11.92 23.52
N ALA A 255 -48.03 -11.30 24.06
CA ALA A 255 -46.70 -11.34 23.45
C ALA A 255 -46.17 -12.78 23.36
N GLU A 256 -46.25 -13.53 24.45
CA GLU A 256 -45.79 -14.93 24.49
C GLU A 256 -46.55 -15.81 23.49
N HIS A 257 -47.90 -15.77 23.52
CA HIS A 257 -48.72 -16.69 22.71
C HIS A 257 -48.71 -16.34 21.23
N ARG A 258 -48.55 -15.04 20.86
CA ARG A 258 -48.38 -14.61 19.47
C ARG A 258 -47.03 -15.08 18.90
N ALA A 259 -45.96 -14.98 19.70
CA ALA A 259 -44.66 -15.49 19.30
C ALA A 259 -44.67 -17.03 19.13
N LYS A 260 -45.33 -17.75 20.04
CA LYS A 260 -45.55 -19.21 19.92
C LYS A 260 -46.37 -19.58 18.67
N ALA A 261 -47.44 -18.83 18.39
CA ALA A 261 -48.26 -19.08 17.20
C ALA A 261 -47.45 -18.86 15.91
N LEU A 262 -46.57 -17.86 15.88
CA LEU A 262 -45.71 -17.61 14.71
C LEU A 262 -44.69 -18.73 14.50
N ILE A 263 -44.06 -19.24 15.55
CA ILE A 263 -43.12 -20.36 15.45
C ILE A 263 -43.83 -21.63 14.95
N GLU A 264 -45.03 -21.93 15.47
CA GLU A 264 -45.80 -23.08 15.01
C GLU A 264 -46.26 -22.90 13.55
N TYR A 265 -46.59 -21.71 13.11
CA TYR A 265 -46.91 -21.41 11.72
C TYR A 265 -45.70 -21.70 10.79
N VAL A 266 -44.49 -21.22 11.17
CA VAL A 266 -43.26 -21.49 10.42
C VAL A 266 -42.92 -22.97 10.38
N LYS A 267 -43.04 -23.69 11.52
CA LYS A 267 -42.83 -25.13 11.59
C LYS A 267 -43.78 -25.90 10.69
N GLY A 268 -45.02 -25.47 10.57
CA GLY A 268 -46.02 -26.11 9.73
C GLY A 268 -45.74 -26.01 8.23
N LEU A 269 -44.96 -25.03 7.80
CA LEU A 269 -44.64 -24.81 6.40
C LEU A 269 -43.32 -25.44 5.93
N TYR A 270 -42.38 -25.64 6.83
CA TYR A 270 -41.05 -26.13 6.51
C TYR A 270 -40.69 -27.36 7.34
N HIS A 271 -40.04 -28.32 6.71
CA HIS A 271 -39.38 -29.40 7.42
C HIS A 271 -37.97 -28.99 7.87
N PHE A 272 -37.70 -29.06 9.16
CA PHE A 272 -36.42 -28.76 9.77
C PHE A 272 -35.86 -30.03 10.44
N GLU A 273 -34.67 -30.48 9.99
CA GLU A 273 -34.12 -31.76 10.51
C GLU A 273 -33.55 -31.61 11.91
N GLN A 274 -32.84 -30.51 12.20
CA GLN A 274 -32.09 -30.33 13.44
C GLN A 274 -32.20 -28.91 14.06
N ALA A 275 -33.08 -28.05 13.54
CA ALA A 275 -33.21 -26.70 14.04
C ALA A 275 -33.82 -26.61 15.43
N ARG A 276 -33.21 -25.85 16.32
CA ARG A 276 -33.82 -25.46 17.59
C ARG A 276 -34.80 -24.32 17.34
N PHE A 277 -35.92 -24.37 18.10
CA PHE A 277 -36.92 -23.31 18.05
C PHE A 277 -36.98 -22.60 19.40
N THR A 278 -36.67 -21.34 19.42
CA THR A 278 -36.63 -20.50 20.62
C THR A 278 -37.66 -19.41 20.55
N VAL A 279 -38.49 -19.30 21.56
CA VAL A 279 -39.47 -18.25 21.73
C VAL A 279 -39.07 -17.37 22.90
N ASP A 280 -39.07 -16.08 22.67
CA ASP A 280 -38.93 -15.06 23.67
C ASP A 280 -40.04 -14.03 23.53
N PHE A 281 -40.25 -13.18 24.52
CA PHE A 281 -41.28 -12.17 24.48
C PHE A 281 -40.95 -10.97 25.36
N GLU A 282 -41.39 -9.81 24.93
CA GLU A 282 -41.36 -8.56 25.73
C GLU A 282 -42.80 -8.12 25.95
N PRO A 283 -43.29 -8.17 27.17
CA PRO A 283 -44.70 -7.85 27.50
C PRO A 283 -45.13 -6.44 27.04
N GLU A 284 -44.23 -5.47 27.11
CA GLU A 284 -44.44 -4.11 26.73
C GLU A 284 -43.17 -3.49 26.19
N ASP A 285 -43.18 -3.09 24.90
CA ASP A 285 -42.03 -2.53 24.23
C ASP A 285 -41.78 -1.06 24.61
N TRP A 286 -41.30 -0.87 25.83
CA TRP A 286 -40.94 0.45 26.36
C TRP A 286 -39.74 1.04 25.65
N ALA A 287 -38.79 0.24 25.22
CA ALA A 287 -37.61 0.69 24.49
C ALA A 287 -38.01 1.23 23.09
N GLY A 288 -38.82 0.49 22.36
CA GLY A 288 -39.35 0.95 21.08
C GLY A 288 -40.28 2.16 21.21
N LEU A 289 -41.03 2.27 22.34
CA LEU A 289 -41.83 3.46 22.64
C LEU A 289 -40.92 4.67 22.83
N GLU A 290 -39.84 4.53 23.63
CA GLU A 290 -38.86 5.59 23.88
C GLU A 290 -38.27 6.09 22.56
N GLU A 291 -37.70 5.20 21.75
CA GLU A 291 -37.08 5.53 20.47
C GLU A 291 -38.04 6.27 19.52
N ARG A 292 -39.28 5.80 19.40
CA ARG A 292 -40.27 6.41 18.52
C ARG A 292 -40.73 7.78 19.02
N VAL A 293 -40.91 7.96 20.33
CA VAL A 293 -41.22 9.25 20.90
C VAL A 293 -40.06 10.21 20.74
N GLU A 294 -38.83 9.77 20.96
CA GLU A 294 -37.63 10.58 20.79
C GLU A 294 -37.47 11.08 19.35
N ASN A 295 -37.77 10.25 18.38
CA ASN A 295 -37.71 10.58 16.96
C ASN A 295 -38.99 11.27 16.42
N SER A 296 -39.99 11.52 17.27
CA SER A 296 -41.24 12.16 16.89
C SER A 296 -41.18 13.69 16.95
N SER A 297 -42.15 14.33 16.28
CA SER A 297 -42.40 15.77 16.36
C SER A 297 -43.56 16.14 17.34
N LEU A 298 -43.80 15.29 18.34
CA LEU A 298 -44.86 15.54 19.31
C LEU A 298 -44.52 16.78 20.19
N ALA A 299 -45.52 17.63 20.41
CA ALA A 299 -45.32 18.88 21.15
C ALA A 299 -45.00 18.63 22.61
N ASP A 300 -45.48 17.52 23.18
CA ASP A 300 -45.30 17.08 24.55
C ASP A 300 -44.25 15.93 24.69
N LYS A 301 -43.33 15.88 23.77
CA LYS A 301 -42.29 14.86 23.67
C LYS A 301 -41.48 14.73 24.97
N GLU A 302 -41.03 15.85 25.55
CA GLU A 302 -40.18 15.85 26.75
C GLU A 302 -40.91 15.30 27.96
N GLU A 303 -42.19 15.65 28.11
CA GLU A 303 -43.02 15.14 29.22
C GLU A 303 -43.30 13.63 29.06
N LEU A 304 -43.51 13.18 27.81
CA LEU A 304 -43.66 11.74 27.49
C LEU A 304 -42.40 10.99 27.81
N LEU A 305 -41.23 11.47 27.37
CA LEU A 305 -39.94 10.84 27.62
C LEU A 305 -39.61 10.81 29.12
N ALA A 306 -39.96 11.86 29.88
CA ALA A 306 -39.78 11.87 31.33
C ALA A 306 -40.56 10.75 32.06
N ILE A 307 -41.78 10.41 31.54
CA ILE A 307 -42.56 9.32 32.10
C ILE A 307 -41.99 7.95 31.63
N ILE A 308 -41.61 7.83 30.36
CA ILE A 308 -41.08 6.59 29.77
C ILE A 308 -39.75 6.20 30.42
N ARG A 309 -38.86 7.17 30.63
CA ARG A 309 -37.53 6.98 31.24
C ARG A 309 -37.51 6.89 32.77
N ALA A 310 -38.64 7.10 33.39
CA ALA A 310 -38.70 7.09 34.86
C ALA A 310 -38.36 5.72 35.45
N ASP A 311 -37.33 5.65 36.30
CA ASP A 311 -36.92 4.43 37.00
C ASP A 311 -37.92 3.96 38.07
N GLU A 312 -38.73 4.84 38.57
CA GLU A 312 -39.72 4.57 39.59
C GLU A 312 -41.13 5.05 39.16
N PRO A 313 -42.15 4.31 39.42
CA PRO A 313 -42.11 2.93 39.95
C PRO A 313 -41.82 1.91 38.85
N LYS A 314 -41.18 0.76 39.19
CA LYS A 314 -41.01 -0.43 38.32
C LYS A 314 -42.37 -1.12 38.03
N ASP A 315 -43.46 -0.48 38.36
CA ASP A 315 -44.82 -0.90 38.05
C ASP A 315 -45.25 -0.28 36.72
N TYR A 316 -45.19 -1.09 35.66
CA TYR A 316 -45.49 -0.67 34.31
C TYR A 316 -46.94 -0.20 34.16
N ASP A 317 -47.91 -0.84 34.83
CA ASP A 317 -49.32 -0.41 34.82
C ASP A 317 -49.47 1.02 35.38
N ARG A 318 -48.71 1.38 36.43
CA ARG A 318 -48.68 2.74 36.95
C ARG A 318 -48.00 3.73 36.01
N ARG A 319 -46.96 3.31 35.31
CA ARG A 319 -46.29 4.14 34.29
C ARG A 319 -47.26 4.44 33.15
N GLU A 320 -47.98 3.43 32.67
CA GLU A 320 -49.01 3.60 31.65
C GLU A 320 -50.12 4.54 32.15
N ALA A 321 -50.58 4.41 33.42
CA ALA A 321 -51.57 5.28 33.98
C ALA A 321 -51.15 6.76 33.97
N LYS A 322 -49.84 7.07 34.15
CA LYS A 322 -49.30 8.43 34.01
C LYS A 322 -49.37 8.92 32.55
N LEU A 323 -49.05 8.08 31.58
CA LEU A 323 -49.20 8.42 30.15
C LEU A 323 -50.65 8.71 29.82
N LYS A 324 -51.60 7.91 30.34
CA LYS A 324 -53.06 8.09 30.16
C LYS A 324 -53.57 9.40 30.76
N ALA A 325 -52.97 9.88 31.84
CA ALA A 325 -53.37 11.11 32.52
C ALA A 325 -52.77 12.37 31.91
N LEU A 326 -51.65 12.25 31.16
CA LEU A 326 -50.93 13.40 30.61
C LEU A 326 -51.83 14.20 29.65
N ASN A 327 -51.85 15.53 29.84
CA ASN A 327 -52.62 16.46 29.03
C ASN A 327 -54.12 16.08 28.90
N GLY A 328 -54.74 15.53 29.98
CA GLY A 328 -56.09 15.06 29.97
C GLY A 328 -56.37 13.92 29.00
N GLY A 329 -55.37 13.12 28.73
CA GLY A 329 -55.41 11.97 27.83
C GLY A 329 -55.23 12.30 26.33
N ALA A 330 -54.91 13.54 26.00
CA ALA A 330 -54.71 13.94 24.60
C ALA A 330 -53.48 13.27 24.01
N SER A 331 -52.35 13.34 24.75
CA SER A 331 -51.08 12.71 24.39
C SER A 331 -51.23 11.20 24.20
N TYR A 332 -51.90 10.53 25.12
CA TYR A 332 -52.13 9.10 25.06
C TYR A 332 -52.96 8.68 23.82
N ARG A 333 -53.95 9.47 23.41
CA ARG A 333 -54.68 9.17 22.17
C ARG A 333 -53.82 9.25 20.91
N VAL A 334 -52.83 10.14 20.91
CA VAL A 334 -51.84 10.20 19.82
C VAL A 334 -50.95 8.97 19.86
N LEU A 335 -50.44 8.56 20.99
CA LEU A 335 -49.65 7.33 21.13
C LEU A 335 -50.39 6.11 20.66
N LEU A 336 -51.68 5.95 21.04
CA LEU A 336 -52.52 4.82 20.59
C LEU A 336 -52.71 4.76 19.09
N ARG A 337 -52.91 5.91 18.43
CA ARG A 337 -53.16 5.98 17.00
C ARG A 337 -51.90 5.84 16.15
N ASP A 338 -50.84 6.53 16.54
CA ASP A 338 -49.69 6.78 15.66
C ASP A 338 -48.44 5.97 16.02
N ILE A 339 -48.27 5.58 17.32
CA ILE A 339 -47.05 4.95 17.80
C ILE A 339 -47.28 3.48 18.22
N TYR A 340 -48.26 3.20 19.04
CA TYR A 340 -48.50 1.87 19.61
C TYR A 340 -48.74 0.75 18.56
N PRO A 341 -49.37 0.98 17.39
CA PRO A 341 -49.46 -0.07 16.39
C PRO A 341 -48.10 -0.62 15.97
N ALA A 342 -47.07 0.23 15.88
CA ALA A 342 -45.76 -0.15 15.49
C ALA A 342 -44.92 -0.84 16.61
N LEU A 343 -45.43 -0.84 17.86
CA LEU A 343 -44.81 -1.60 18.97
C LEU A 343 -45.30 -3.04 19.05
N ARG A 344 -46.34 -3.39 18.27
CA ARG A 344 -46.86 -4.75 18.20
C ARG A 344 -46.21 -5.48 17.04
N HIS A 345 -45.04 -6.02 17.27
CA HIS A 345 -44.26 -6.70 16.24
C HIS A 345 -43.67 -8.02 16.79
N SER A 346 -43.07 -8.76 15.92
CA SER A 346 -42.23 -9.91 16.26
C SER A 346 -40.90 -9.80 15.56
N ASP A 347 -39.82 -9.81 16.33
CA ASP A 347 -38.48 -9.94 15.78
C ASP A 347 -38.21 -11.42 15.57
N TYR A 348 -37.52 -11.71 14.48
CA TYR A 348 -37.11 -13.07 14.16
C TYR A 348 -35.65 -13.12 13.71
N ALA A 349 -34.99 -14.24 14.06
CA ALA A 349 -33.65 -14.53 13.62
C ALA A 349 -33.56 -15.99 13.17
N VAL A 350 -33.01 -16.19 11.99
CA VAL A 350 -32.64 -17.50 11.44
C VAL A 350 -31.14 -17.66 11.55
N ARG A 351 -30.71 -18.50 12.51
CA ARG A 351 -29.29 -18.83 12.68
C ARG A 351 -28.97 -20.08 11.88
N TYR A 352 -27.85 -20.09 11.21
CA TYR A 352 -27.44 -21.18 10.36
C TYR A 352 -25.92 -21.31 10.31
N THR A 353 -25.44 -22.47 9.96
CA THR A 353 -24.04 -22.72 9.69
C THR A 353 -23.81 -22.94 8.20
N ILE A 354 -22.66 -22.49 7.72
CA ILE A 354 -22.18 -22.76 6.36
C ILE A 354 -21.02 -23.75 6.48
N ARG A 355 -21.01 -24.81 5.66
CA ARG A 355 -19.88 -25.75 5.66
C ARG A 355 -18.58 -25.08 5.21
N SER A 356 -17.46 -25.67 5.56
CA SER A 356 -16.16 -25.23 5.01
C SER A 356 -16.04 -25.63 3.54
N PHE A 357 -15.25 -24.84 2.80
CA PHE A 357 -14.98 -25.05 1.37
C PHE A 357 -13.53 -25.49 1.12
N THR A 358 -13.34 -26.28 0.08
CA THR A 358 -12.01 -26.49 -0.49
C THR A 358 -11.51 -25.20 -1.16
N VAL A 359 -10.22 -25.14 -1.48
CA VAL A 359 -9.66 -23.96 -2.16
C VAL A 359 -10.24 -23.80 -3.57
N GLU A 360 -10.54 -24.92 -4.23
CA GLU A 360 -11.14 -24.95 -5.57
C GLU A 360 -12.56 -24.36 -5.54
N GLU A 361 -13.41 -24.82 -4.60
CA GLU A 361 -14.76 -24.28 -4.40
C GLU A 361 -14.71 -22.79 -4.01
N ALA A 362 -13.81 -22.43 -3.09
CA ALA A 362 -13.67 -21.05 -2.64
C ALA A 362 -13.23 -20.10 -3.77
N ARG A 363 -12.41 -20.59 -4.72
CA ARG A 363 -11.98 -19.82 -5.90
C ARG A 363 -13.17 -19.47 -6.83
N GLU A 364 -14.16 -20.33 -6.92
CA GLU A 364 -15.37 -20.05 -7.71
C GLU A 364 -16.32 -19.12 -6.92
N LEU A 365 -16.46 -19.37 -5.62
CA LEU A 365 -17.37 -18.63 -4.77
C LEU A 365 -16.92 -17.19 -4.50
N ILE A 366 -15.61 -16.91 -4.51
CA ILE A 366 -15.10 -15.57 -4.20
C ILE A 366 -15.61 -14.49 -5.16
N TYR A 367 -15.91 -14.87 -6.41
CA TYR A 367 -16.44 -13.97 -7.42
C TYR A 367 -17.96 -14.05 -7.56
N SER A 368 -18.57 -15.20 -7.22
CA SER A 368 -20.02 -15.42 -7.38
C SER A 368 -20.82 -15.06 -6.13
N ASP A 369 -20.40 -15.55 -4.96
CA ASP A 369 -21.00 -15.23 -3.65
C ASP A 369 -19.96 -15.27 -2.52
N PRO A 370 -19.13 -14.23 -2.38
CA PRO A 370 -18.06 -14.18 -1.38
C PRO A 370 -18.56 -14.22 0.08
N ARG A 371 -19.85 -13.96 0.31
CA ARG A 371 -20.45 -14.01 1.66
C ARG A 371 -20.47 -15.44 2.25
N GLN A 372 -20.35 -16.45 1.41
CA GLN A 372 -20.24 -17.86 1.82
C GLN A 372 -18.88 -18.18 2.45
N LEU A 373 -17.85 -17.41 2.11
CA LEU A 373 -16.47 -17.67 2.49
C LEU A 373 -16.13 -17.05 3.85
N SER A 374 -15.33 -17.73 4.63
CA SER A 374 -14.60 -17.14 5.76
C SER A 374 -13.40 -16.33 5.28
N LEU A 375 -12.90 -15.42 6.12
CA LEU A 375 -11.71 -14.65 5.80
C LEU A 375 -10.48 -15.55 5.55
N ASN A 376 -10.35 -16.64 6.31
CA ASN A 376 -9.28 -17.63 6.11
C ASN A 376 -9.40 -18.35 4.75
N GLU A 377 -10.61 -18.71 4.32
CA GLU A 377 -10.82 -19.34 3.00
C GLU A 377 -10.45 -18.37 1.87
N MET A 378 -10.82 -17.08 1.97
CA MET A 378 -10.40 -16.04 1.01
C MET A 378 -8.87 -15.92 0.98
N PHE A 379 -8.22 -15.87 2.14
CA PHE A 379 -6.76 -15.82 2.23
C PHE A 379 -6.10 -17.03 1.56
N ARG A 380 -6.63 -18.25 1.78
CA ARG A 380 -6.13 -19.46 1.12
C ARG A 380 -6.29 -19.41 -0.40
N VAL A 381 -7.34 -18.81 -0.92
CA VAL A 381 -7.49 -18.54 -2.36
C VAL A 381 -6.37 -17.63 -2.85
N ALA A 382 -6.11 -16.50 -2.16
CA ALA A 382 -5.01 -15.60 -2.51
C ALA A 382 -3.65 -16.33 -2.57
N GLN A 383 -3.38 -17.21 -1.60
CA GLN A 383 -2.12 -17.99 -1.54
C GLN A 383 -1.89 -18.90 -2.77
N THR A 384 -2.90 -19.14 -3.60
CA THR A 384 -2.76 -19.90 -4.87
C THR A 384 -2.44 -19.02 -6.07
N MET A 385 -2.38 -17.72 -5.88
CA MET A 385 -2.15 -16.72 -6.93
C MET A 385 -0.74 -16.14 -6.82
N GLU A 386 -0.27 -15.54 -7.89
CA GLU A 386 1.03 -14.86 -7.90
C GLU A 386 0.92 -13.53 -7.13
N PRO A 387 1.71 -13.33 -6.06
CA PRO A 387 1.67 -12.10 -5.27
C PRO A 387 1.90 -10.85 -6.13
N GLY A 388 1.15 -9.77 -5.83
CA GLY A 388 1.24 -8.50 -6.55
C GLY A 388 0.52 -8.45 -7.90
N ARG A 389 -0.09 -9.55 -8.37
CA ARG A 389 -0.93 -9.55 -9.56
C ARG A 389 -2.35 -9.05 -9.25
N ASP A 390 -3.03 -8.55 -10.26
CA ASP A 390 -4.39 -7.99 -10.12
C ASP A 390 -5.35 -8.95 -9.42
N ALA A 391 -5.36 -10.22 -9.81
CA ALA A 391 -6.22 -11.24 -9.19
C ALA A 391 -5.90 -11.47 -7.70
N TYR A 392 -4.61 -11.45 -7.32
CA TYR A 392 -4.19 -11.53 -5.92
C TYR A 392 -4.70 -10.32 -5.12
N CYS A 393 -4.53 -9.12 -5.66
CA CYS A 393 -4.99 -7.88 -5.04
C CYS A 393 -6.52 -7.85 -4.90
N GLU A 394 -7.25 -8.30 -5.93
CA GLU A 394 -8.71 -8.33 -5.94
C GLU A 394 -9.30 -9.19 -4.82
N VAL A 395 -8.67 -10.34 -4.51
CA VAL A 395 -9.12 -11.18 -3.39
C VAL A 395 -9.12 -10.41 -2.07
N PHE A 396 -8.06 -9.64 -1.78
CA PHE A 396 -8.01 -8.84 -0.55
C PHE A 396 -8.95 -7.64 -0.57
N GLU A 397 -9.23 -7.07 -1.74
CA GLU A 397 -10.27 -6.05 -1.88
C GLU A 397 -11.69 -6.60 -1.66
N ILE A 398 -11.95 -7.84 -2.09
CA ILE A 398 -13.20 -8.55 -1.77
C ILE A 398 -13.25 -8.85 -0.27
N ALA A 399 -12.17 -9.37 0.30
CA ALA A 399 -12.10 -9.72 1.71
C ALA A 399 -12.42 -8.53 2.62
N VAL A 400 -11.81 -7.36 2.38
CA VAL A 400 -12.06 -6.17 3.21
C VAL A 400 -13.47 -5.58 3.00
N ARG A 401 -14.11 -5.83 1.87
CA ARG A 401 -15.52 -5.47 1.65
C ARG A 401 -16.47 -6.38 2.43
N MET A 402 -16.12 -7.67 2.55
CA MET A 402 -16.93 -8.64 3.31
C MET A 402 -16.70 -8.50 4.82
N TYR A 403 -15.48 -8.16 5.23
CA TYR A 403 -15.06 -8.04 6.63
C TYR A 403 -14.47 -6.64 6.91
N PRO A 404 -15.26 -5.55 6.79
CA PRO A 404 -14.74 -4.18 6.83
C PRO A 404 -14.21 -3.72 8.17
N GLU A 405 -14.62 -4.38 9.27
CA GLU A 405 -14.18 -4.06 10.63
C GLU A 405 -13.16 -5.09 11.19
N ASP A 406 -12.83 -6.12 10.41
CA ASP A 406 -11.82 -7.09 10.83
C ASP A 406 -10.41 -6.52 10.67
N PRO A 407 -9.58 -6.52 11.73
CA PRO A 407 -8.25 -5.89 11.69
C PRO A 407 -7.27 -6.62 10.77
N VAL A 408 -7.36 -7.95 10.63
CA VAL A 408 -6.48 -8.73 9.74
C VAL A 408 -6.87 -8.51 8.27
N SER A 409 -8.17 -8.44 7.99
CA SER A 409 -8.68 -8.10 6.67
C SER A 409 -8.18 -6.73 6.21
N ASN A 410 -8.29 -5.72 7.08
CA ASN A 410 -7.79 -4.37 6.81
C ASN A 410 -6.27 -4.33 6.66
N LEU A 411 -5.52 -5.07 7.49
CA LEU A 411 -4.07 -5.14 7.37
C LEU A 411 -3.64 -5.71 6.02
N ASN A 412 -4.16 -6.88 5.64
CA ASN A 412 -3.81 -7.50 4.36
C ASN A 412 -4.21 -6.63 3.16
N ALA A 413 -5.36 -5.93 3.23
CA ALA A 413 -5.74 -4.95 2.20
C ALA A 413 -4.79 -3.75 2.16
N ALA A 414 -4.27 -3.29 3.30
CA ALA A 414 -3.27 -2.25 3.36
C ALA A 414 -1.95 -2.67 2.69
N LEU A 415 -1.48 -3.89 2.98
CA LEU A 415 -0.27 -4.45 2.38
C LEU A 415 -0.39 -4.54 0.84
N THR A 416 -1.53 -5.02 0.36
CA THR A 416 -1.83 -5.06 -1.08
C THR A 416 -1.85 -3.66 -1.72
N ALA A 417 -2.38 -2.66 -0.99
CA ALA A 417 -2.39 -1.28 -1.45
C ALA A 417 -0.97 -0.67 -1.48
N ILE A 418 -0.08 -1.05 -0.54
CA ILE A 418 1.34 -0.66 -0.53
C ILE A 418 2.06 -1.24 -1.75
N ASP A 419 1.91 -2.54 -2.01
CA ASP A 419 2.48 -3.21 -3.19
C ASP A 419 2.05 -2.55 -4.51
N ALA A 420 0.80 -2.08 -4.56
CA ALA A 420 0.25 -1.37 -5.71
C ALA A 420 0.59 0.15 -5.74
N GLY A 421 1.36 0.67 -4.79
CA GLY A 421 1.70 2.09 -4.68
C GLY A 421 0.54 3.01 -4.26
N ARG A 422 -0.59 2.45 -3.80
CA ARG A 422 -1.79 3.20 -3.40
C ARG A 422 -1.73 3.59 -1.92
N LEU A 423 -0.73 4.40 -1.54
CA LEU A 423 -0.35 4.68 -0.15
C LEU A 423 -1.47 5.33 0.68
N GLU A 424 -2.29 6.21 0.08
CA GLU A 424 -3.43 6.82 0.77
C GLU A 424 -4.53 5.80 1.12
N SER A 425 -4.74 4.80 0.26
CA SER A 425 -5.66 3.71 0.57
C SER A 425 -5.10 2.82 1.67
N ALA A 426 -3.80 2.53 1.62
CA ALA A 426 -3.11 1.76 2.66
C ALA A 426 -3.28 2.41 4.05
N ARG A 427 -3.09 3.73 4.17
CA ARG A 427 -3.29 4.45 5.44
C ARG A 427 -4.71 4.34 5.98
N ARG A 428 -5.71 4.43 5.11
CA ARG A 428 -7.12 4.28 5.52
C ARG A 428 -7.42 2.89 6.07
N TYR A 429 -6.83 1.85 5.47
CA TYR A 429 -6.95 0.49 5.98
C TYR A 429 -6.18 0.32 7.29
N LEU A 430 -4.92 0.80 7.38
CA LEU A 430 -4.12 0.72 8.61
C LEU A 430 -4.78 1.40 9.80
N ALA A 431 -5.58 2.45 9.58
CA ALA A 431 -6.33 3.11 10.65
C ALA A 431 -7.37 2.19 11.35
N LYS A 432 -7.75 1.07 10.72
CA LYS A 432 -8.68 0.07 11.25
C LYS A 432 -7.98 -1.20 11.75
N THR A 433 -6.66 -1.25 11.75
CA THR A 433 -5.89 -2.40 12.23
C THR A 433 -5.54 -2.27 13.70
N SER A 434 -5.32 -3.40 14.35
CA SER A 434 -4.73 -3.45 15.69
C SER A 434 -3.23 -3.21 15.64
N ASP A 435 -2.64 -2.82 16.78
CA ASP A 435 -1.19 -2.69 16.89
C ASP A 435 -0.53 -4.07 16.78
N SER A 436 0.41 -4.20 15.84
CA SER A 436 1.16 -5.44 15.59
C SER A 436 2.50 -5.14 14.93
N ALA A 437 3.39 -6.14 14.88
CA ALA A 437 4.67 -6.04 14.19
C ALA A 437 4.46 -5.82 12.68
N GLU A 438 3.51 -6.52 12.08
CA GLU A 438 3.20 -6.44 10.65
C GLU A 438 2.61 -5.06 10.28
N ARG A 439 1.80 -4.45 11.17
CA ARG A 439 1.34 -3.08 10.98
C ARG A 439 2.50 -2.09 11.00
N THR A 440 3.38 -2.19 12.00
CA THR A 440 4.57 -1.33 12.10
C THR A 440 5.49 -1.50 10.88
N LEU A 441 5.64 -2.74 10.38
CA LEU A 441 6.36 -3.03 9.15
C LEU A 441 5.71 -2.37 7.93
N ALA A 442 4.38 -2.37 7.84
CA ALA A 442 3.64 -1.69 6.78
C ALA A 442 3.82 -0.16 6.82
N GLU A 443 3.80 0.43 8.00
CA GLU A 443 4.08 1.86 8.20
C GLU A 443 5.52 2.21 7.76
N ALA A 444 6.50 1.37 8.11
CA ALA A 444 7.88 1.52 7.65
C ALA A 444 8.00 1.41 6.12
N ALA A 445 7.28 0.48 5.50
CA ALA A 445 7.24 0.32 4.04
C ALA A 445 6.70 1.57 3.35
N ILE A 446 5.64 2.18 3.88
CA ILE A 446 5.10 3.45 3.38
C ILE A 446 6.17 4.55 3.48
N ALA A 447 6.85 4.67 4.61
CA ALA A 447 7.91 5.65 4.81
C ALA A 447 9.08 5.45 3.83
N MET A 448 9.47 4.19 3.55
CA MET A 448 10.48 3.85 2.52
C MET A 448 10.05 4.36 1.15
N LEU A 449 8.83 4.02 0.71
CA LEU A 449 8.32 4.41 -0.61
C LEU A 449 8.18 5.93 -0.78
N GLU A 450 8.05 6.67 0.31
CA GLU A 450 8.03 8.13 0.34
C GLU A 450 9.42 8.76 0.56
N ASN A 451 10.50 7.96 0.53
CA ASN A 451 11.86 8.38 0.82
C ASN A 451 12.08 9.02 2.21
N ARG A 452 11.21 8.74 3.17
CA ARG A 452 11.36 9.14 4.58
C ARG A 452 12.21 8.10 5.34
N LEU A 453 13.48 7.98 4.91
CA LEU A 453 14.37 6.87 5.32
C LEU A 453 14.66 6.83 6.82
N ASP A 454 14.77 7.98 7.49
CA ASP A 454 15.03 8.05 8.94
C ASP A 454 13.82 7.54 9.74
N GLU A 455 12.62 7.87 9.33
CA GLU A 455 11.39 7.39 9.94
C GLU A 455 11.22 5.88 9.70
N ALA A 456 11.48 5.41 8.47
CA ALA A 456 11.42 3.99 8.15
C ALA A 456 12.40 3.18 9.01
N GLU A 457 13.64 3.64 9.15
CA GLU A 457 14.65 2.97 9.99
C GLU A 457 14.24 2.96 11.47
N ALA A 458 13.69 4.06 11.98
CA ALA A 458 13.19 4.14 13.36
C ALA A 458 12.03 3.16 13.62
N LEU A 459 11.12 2.99 12.67
CA LEU A 459 10.03 2.03 12.75
C LEU A 459 10.55 0.59 12.70
N LEU A 460 11.45 0.27 11.77
CA LEU A 460 12.09 -1.05 11.67
C LEU A 460 12.91 -1.38 12.92
N GLY A 461 13.56 -0.37 13.52
CA GLY A 461 14.30 -0.53 14.78
C GLY A 461 13.44 -0.98 15.95
N LYS A 462 12.16 -0.60 16.00
CA LYS A 462 11.18 -1.07 17.01
C LYS A 462 10.89 -2.56 16.88
N LEU A 463 11.07 -3.12 15.69
CA LEU A 463 10.84 -4.52 15.37
C LEU A 463 12.08 -5.39 15.54
N SER A 464 13.20 -4.82 16.00
CA SER A 464 14.45 -5.54 16.20
C SER A 464 14.24 -6.67 17.22
N GLY A 465 14.47 -7.91 16.77
CA GLY A 465 14.33 -9.11 17.58
C GLY A 465 12.95 -9.77 17.54
N ASP A 466 11.98 -9.23 16.80
CA ASP A 466 10.70 -9.90 16.57
C ASP A 466 10.86 -10.97 15.48
N PRO A 467 10.71 -12.27 15.81
CA PRO A 467 10.94 -13.35 14.86
C PRO A 467 9.90 -13.43 13.74
N SER A 468 8.72 -12.84 13.92
CA SER A 468 7.62 -12.90 12.95
C SER A 468 7.92 -12.11 11.67
N VAL A 469 8.72 -11.06 11.78
CA VAL A 469 9.06 -10.12 10.68
C VAL A 469 10.58 -9.93 10.48
N ALA A 470 11.42 -10.74 11.13
CA ALA A 470 12.86 -10.53 11.16
C ALA A 470 13.50 -10.46 9.77
N SER A 471 13.11 -11.34 8.85
CA SER A 471 13.67 -11.36 7.48
C SER A 471 13.27 -10.13 6.67
N GLN A 472 12.05 -9.64 6.85
CA GLN A 472 11.55 -8.43 6.18
C GLN A 472 12.26 -7.18 6.73
N VAL A 473 12.45 -7.12 8.04
CA VAL A 473 13.18 -6.02 8.69
C VAL A 473 14.62 -5.94 8.18
N GLU A 474 15.33 -7.06 8.15
CA GLU A 474 16.72 -7.12 7.67
C GLU A 474 16.84 -6.67 6.22
N GLU A 475 15.99 -7.18 5.35
CA GLU A 475 15.98 -6.82 3.92
C GLU A 475 15.62 -5.35 3.71
N ASN A 476 14.60 -4.84 4.40
CA ASN A 476 14.20 -3.44 4.29
C ASN A 476 15.29 -2.48 4.78
N LEU A 477 15.99 -2.81 5.88
CA LEU A 477 17.15 -2.04 6.36
C LEU A 477 18.29 -2.06 5.35
N ARG A 478 18.55 -3.20 4.68
CA ARG A 478 19.56 -3.31 3.63
C ARG A 478 19.24 -2.40 2.44
N GLN A 479 17.98 -2.33 2.03
CA GLN A 479 17.53 -1.45 0.96
C GLN A 479 17.67 0.03 1.34
N ILE A 480 17.34 0.40 2.58
CA ILE A 480 17.53 1.77 3.10
C ILE A 480 19.00 2.16 3.06
N ALA A 481 19.91 1.27 3.51
CA ALA A 481 21.34 1.52 3.48
C ALA A 481 21.86 1.76 2.06
N ALA A 482 21.45 0.91 1.09
CA ALA A 482 21.80 1.08 -0.32
C ALA A 482 21.29 2.39 -0.90
N LYS A 483 20.05 2.79 -0.54
CA LYS A 483 19.45 4.06 -0.99
C LYS A 483 20.18 5.28 -0.42
N ARG A 484 20.62 5.21 0.84
CA ARG A 484 21.42 6.28 1.47
C ARG A 484 22.78 6.43 0.81
N GLU A 485 23.44 5.33 0.44
CA GLU A 485 24.70 5.39 -0.31
C GLU A 485 24.51 6.11 -1.65
N GLU A 486 23.41 5.80 -2.36
CA GLU A 486 23.08 6.48 -3.62
C GLU A 486 22.87 7.99 -3.42
N LEU A 487 22.20 8.41 -2.34
CA LEU A 487 21.89 9.81 -2.07
C LEU A 487 23.12 10.61 -1.53
N ALA A 488 24.12 9.93 -1.01
CA ALA A 488 25.35 10.56 -0.48
C ALA A 488 26.43 10.77 -1.54
N ASP A 489 26.32 10.09 -2.67
CA ASP A 489 27.18 10.20 -3.85
C ASP A 489 26.70 11.31 -4.81
#